data_852af509871186d18eaf9a0416d3e426
#
_entry.id   852af509871186d18eaf9a0416d3e426
#
_cell.length_a   1.000
_cell.length_b   1.000
_cell.length_c   1.000
_cell.angle_alpha   90.00
_cell.angle_beta   90.00
_cell.angle_gamma   90.00
#
_symmetry.space_group_name_H-M   'P 1'
#
loop_
_entity.id
_entity.type
_entity.pdbx_description
1 polymer ?
#
loop_
_entity_poly.entity_id
_entity_poly.type
_entity_poly.pdbx_seq_one_letter_code
_entity_poly.pdbx_strand_id
1 'polypeptide(L)'
;MALHRLTRIVMGVPNVAEVSSYSREFGLSPASEPHHFATVDGGEQLRIVPAVSRRLVQLGVGTDDLDDLGRISSALDRLGVACTRADTSLTAVDPGTGVSVRVEIDDRIVQKPATEPVYNAPGVLGRPGTRADGILRQEGVRPRKLGHVVLGSTDQDASQRFFLDGLGFKVSDTVPGLAAFMRCSSDHHNVLVQQAPVSFLHHTSWQVDDVDDVGRGATAMLKADPDRHTWGLGRHFIGSNFFWYLKDPARQFQRVLLRHGLHRRRCALETRRVGRIELAVFVGSTAPGVLPRPRGSRRDDDRSS
;
A
#
# COMPACT_ATOMS: atom_id res chain seq x y z
N MET A 1 21.06 0.24 5.31
CA MET A 1 19.78 0.85 5.73
C MET A 1 19.39 0.11 6.99
N ALA A 2 19.26 0.83 8.08
CA ALA A 2 18.82 0.27 9.35
C ALA A 2 17.39 -0.29 9.26
N LEU A 3 16.48 0.48 8.65
CA LEU A 3 15.11 0.03 8.43
C LEU A 3 15.02 -0.99 7.30
N HIS A 4 14.10 -1.97 7.42
CA HIS A 4 14.04 -3.07 6.45
C HIS A 4 12.64 -3.57 6.06
N ARG A 5 11.56 -3.19 6.78
CA ARG A 5 10.18 -3.58 6.46
C ARG A 5 9.14 -2.72 7.17
N LEU A 6 7.90 -2.80 6.71
CA LEU A 6 6.75 -2.50 7.57
C LEU A 6 6.46 -3.75 8.41
N THR A 7 6.40 -3.59 9.73
CA THR A 7 6.09 -4.71 10.62
C THR A 7 4.59 -4.94 10.68
N ARG A 8 3.79 -3.87 10.87
CA ARG A 8 2.33 -3.94 10.93
C ARG A 8 1.67 -2.59 10.75
N ILE A 9 0.36 -2.63 10.59
CA ILE A 9 -0.54 -1.48 10.73
C ILE A 9 -1.58 -1.74 11.81
N VAL A 10 -1.92 -0.69 12.56
CA VAL A 10 -3.12 -0.66 13.41
C VAL A 10 -4.15 0.24 12.74
N MET A 11 -5.25 -0.33 12.32
CA MET A 11 -6.30 0.35 11.60
C MET A 11 -7.52 0.55 12.49
N GLY A 12 -7.87 1.81 12.73
CA GLY A 12 -9.10 2.18 13.41
C GLY A 12 -10.28 2.18 12.46
N VAL A 13 -11.41 1.57 12.84
CA VAL A 13 -12.62 1.48 12.02
C VAL A 13 -13.89 1.55 12.86
N PRO A 14 -15.03 2.02 12.30
CA PRO A 14 -16.30 2.05 13.03
C PRO A 14 -16.87 0.65 13.33
N ASN A 15 -16.74 -0.29 12.39
CA ASN A 15 -17.24 -1.65 12.51
C ASN A 15 -16.10 -2.67 12.42
N VAL A 16 -15.55 -3.04 13.56
CA VAL A 16 -14.42 -3.98 13.68
C VAL A 16 -14.78 -5.37 13.16
N ALA A 17 -15.98 -5.86 13.45
CA ALA A 17 -16.40 -7.21 13.07
C ALA A 17 -16.51 -7.35 11.53
N GLU A 18 -17.10 -6.37 10.88
CA GLU A 18 -17.29 -6.35 9.43
C GLU A 18 -15.94 -6.26 8.67
N VAL A 19 -15.05 -5.37 9.11
CA VAL A 19 -13.70 -5.25 8.52
C VAL A 19 -12.86 -6.49 8.80
N SER A 20 -13.05 -7.16 9.95
CA SER A 20 -12.40 -8.44 10.25
C SER A 20 -12.90 -9.57 9.34
N SER A 21 -14.21 -9.63 9.04
CA SER A 21 -14.75 -10.59 8.07
C SER A 21 -14.17 -10.36 6.68
N TYR A 22 -14.18 -9.10 6.22
CA TYR A 22 -13.56 -8.71 4.96
C TYR A 22 -12.07 -9.10 4.88
N SER A 23 -11.32 -8.92 5.97
CA SER A 23 -9.89 -9.24 6.01
C SER A 23 -9.63 -10.75 5.84
N ARG A 24 -10.51 -11.62 6.38
CA ARG A 24 -10.44 -13.08 6.15
C ARG A 24 -10.76 -13.41 4.69
N GLU A 25 -11.82 -12.85 4.15
CA GLU A 25 -12.20 -13.04 2.74
C GLU A 25 -11.10 -12.56 1.79
N PHE A 26 -10.41 -11.48 2.15
CA PHE A 26 -9.25 -10.94 1.41
C PHE A 26 -8.02 -11.86 1.44
N GLY A 27 -8.04 -12.92 2.25
CA GLY A 27 -7.00 -13.93 2.35
C GLY A 27 -5.98 -13.73 3.46
N LEU A 28 -6.20 -12.76 4.37
CA LEU A 28 -5.39 -12.63 5.58
C LEU A 28 -5.78 -13.71 6.59
N SER A 29 -4.79 -14.33 7.22
CA SER A 29 -5.02 -15.37 8.22
C SER A 29 -5.25 -14.76 9.60
N PRO A 30 -6.26 -15.21 10.37
CA PRO A 30 -6.37 -14.81 11.77
C PRO A 30 -5.09 -15.11 12.55
N ALA A 31 -4.66 -14.19 13.39
CA ALA A 31 -3.58 -14.37 14.35
C ALA A 31 -4.13 -14.83 15.70
N SER A 32 -3.28 -14.91 16.74
CA SER A 32 -3.67 -15.39 18.07
C SER A 32 -4.71 -14.52 18.77
N GLU A 33 -4.60 -13.20 18.58
CA GLU A 33 -5.51 -12.24 19.21
C GLU A 33 -6.71 -11.93 18.31
N PRO A 34 -7.90 -11.63 18.88
CA PRO A 34 -9.06 -11.21 18.12
C PRO A 34 -8.78 -9.97 17.25
N HIS A 35 -9.27 -9.98 16.01
CA HIS A 35 -9.12 -8.88 15.06
C HIS A 35 -7.67 -8.58 14.63
N HIS A 36 -6.74 -9.50 14.91
CA HIS A 36 -5.39 -9.49 14.42
C HIS A 36 -5.23 -10.46 13.25
N PHE A 37 -4.45 -10.08 12.26
CA PHE A 37 -4.30 -10.85 11.02
C PHE A 37 -2.85 -10.91 10.57
N ALA A 38 -2.49 -12.08 10.05
CA ALA A 38 -1.17 -12.39 9.56
C ALA A 38 -1.16 -12.59 8.04
N THR A 39 -0.02 -12.32 7.45
CA THR A 39 0.36 -12.64 6.07
C THR A 39 1.26 -13.87 6.05
N VAL A 40 1.51 -14.42 4.85
CA VAL A 40 2.31 -15.66 4.70
C VAL A 40 3.75 -15.47 5.19
N ASP A 41 4.40 -14.35 4.79
CA ASP A 41 5.82 -14.11 5.09
C ASP A 41 6.06 -13.06 6.17
N GLY A 42 5.07 -12.17 6.39
CA GLY A 42 5.26 -10.99 7.26
C GLY A 42 4.87 -11.21 8.71
N GLY A 43 4.26 -12.37 9.05
CA GLY A 43 3.67 -12.57 10.37
C GLY A 43 2.42 -11.72 10.58
N GLU A 44 2.15 -11.30 11.82
CA GLU A 44 1.04 -10.43 12.16
C GLU A 44 1.29 -9.01 11.64
N GLN A 45 0.52 -8.60 10.62
CA GLN A 45 0.71 -7.31 9.95
C GLN A 45 -0.52 -6.39 9.97
N LEU A 46 -1.65 -6.84 10.47
CA LEU A 46 -2.86 -6.03 10.61
C LEU A 46 -3.48 -6.24 11.99
N ARG A 47 -3.74 -5.12 12.67
CA ARG A 47 -4.61 -5.06 13.85
C ARG A 47 -5.76 -4.12 13.55
N ILE A 48 -6.98 -4.53 13.89
CA ILE A 48 -8.19 -3.73 13.70
C ILE A 48 -8.71 -3.33 15.08
N VAL A 49 -8.90 -2.03 15.27
CA VAL A 49 -9.39 -1.47 16.54
C VAL A 49 -10.60 -0.55 16.30
N PRO A 50 -11.47 -0.37 17.31
CA PRO A 50 -12.61 0.55 17.17
C PRO A 50 -12.14 2.00 17.06
N ALA A 51 -12.78 2.76 16.15
CA ALA A 51 -12.60 4.20 15.99
C ALA A 51 -13.84 4.81 15.35
N VAL A 52 -14.07 6.11 15.58
CA VAL A 52 -15.23 6.83 15.02
C VAL A 52 -15.21 6.84 13.48
N SER A 53 -14.02 6.90 12.89
CA SER A 53 -13.82 6.86 11.44
C SER A 53 -12.60 6.02 11.10
N ARG A 54 -12.55 5.53 9.85
CA ARG A 54 -11.40 4.77 9.37
C ARG A 54 -10.15 5.63 9.32
N ARG A 55 -9.10 5.15 9.94
CA ARG A 55 -7.79 5.82 9.98
C ARG A 55 -6.66 4.84 10.24
N LEU A 56 -5.45 5.21 9.85
CA LEU A 56 -4.24 4.55 10.34
C LEU A 56 -3.94 5.11 11.73
N VAL A 57 -4.00 4.26 12.74
CA VAL A 57 -3.69 4.62 14.13
C VAL A 57 -2.19 4.53 14.38
N GLN A 58 -1.58 3.42 13.91
CA GLN A 58 -0.16 3.18 14.05
C GLN A 58 0.42 2.47 12.83
N LEU A 59 1.63 2.87 12.46
CA LEU A 59 2.49 2.21 11.49
C LEU A 59 3.71 1.63 12.21
N GLY A 60 3.94 0.33 12.09
CA GLY A 60 5.13 -0.35 12.58
C GLY A 60 6.22 -0.45 11.51
N VAL A 61 7.46 -0.21 11.90
CA VAL A 61 8.64 -0.25 11.03
C VAL A 61 9.74 -1.05 11.73
N GLY A 62 10.30 -2.03 11.04
CA GLY A 62 11.37 -2.89 11.58
C GLY A 62 12.76 -2.31 11.38
N THR A 63 13.60 -2.47 12.41
CA THR A 63 15.03 -2.11 12.42
C THR A 63 15.86 -3.27 12.98
N ASP A 64 17.20 -3.23 12.76
CA ASP A 64 18.06 -4.36 13.10
C ASP A 64 18.47 -4.39 14.58
N ASP A 65 18.76 -3.23 15.20
CA ASP A 65 19.38 -3.18 16.52
C ASP A 65 19.09 -1.89 17.33
N LEU A 66 19.62 -1.86 18.56
CA LEU A 66 19.49 -0.73 19.49
C LEU A 66 20.23 0.54 19.01
N ASP A 67 21.32 0.39 18.26
CA ASP A 67 22.09 1.51 17.72
C ASP A 67 21.27 2.24 16.66
N ASP A 68 20.49 1.50 15.87
CA ASP A 68 19.55 2.07 14.93
C ASP A 68 18.47 2.90 15.64
N LEU A 69 17.89 2.38 16.72
CA LEU A 69 16.93 3.12 17.53
C LEU A 69 17.55 4.39 18.13
N GLY A 70 18.84 4.33 18.57
CA GLY A 70 19.59 5.47 19.05
C GLY A 70 19.77 6.56 18.00
N ARG A 71 20.17 6.17 16.79
CA ARG A 71 20.34 7.08 15.64
C ARG A 71 19.02 7.75 15.25
N ILE A 72 17.92 7.00 15.21
CA ILE A 72 16.59 7.52 14.89
C ILE A 72 16.11 8.49 15.97
N SER A 73 16.25 8.15 17.26
CA SER A 73 15.91 9.05 18.36
C SER A 73 16.63 10.38 18.23
N SER A 74 17.97 10.35 18.05
CA SER A 74 18.77 11.56 17.88
C SER A 74 18.40 12.37 16.63
N ALA A 75 17.93 11.71 15.54
CA ALA A 75 17.49 12.38 14.33
C ALA A 75 16.13 13.08 14.55
N LEU A 76 15.19 12.43 15.24
CA LEU A 76 13.91 13.03 15.61
C LEU A 76 14.09 14.23 16.55
N ASP A 77 14.99 14.13 17.53
CA ASP A 77 15.31 15.23 18.44
C ASP A 77 15.82 16.48 17.66
N ARG A 78 16.68 16.29 16.66
CA ARG A 78 17.14 17.39 15.78
C ARG A 78 16.03 18.02 14.95
N LEU A 79 14.96 17.27 14.66
CA LEU A 79 13.77 17.80 13.97
C LEU A 79 12.76 18.42 14.93
N GLY A 80 13.02 18.39 16.25
CA GLY A 80 12.06 18.84 17.27
C GLY A 80 10.85 17.94 17.41
N VAL A 81 10.95 16.67 16.98
CA VAL A 81 9.87 15.68 17.09
C VAL A 81 10.10 14.81 18.31
N ALA A 82 9.19 14.92 19.28
CA ALA A 82 9.25 14.11 20.50
C ALA A 82 9.06 12.63 20.18
N CYS A 83 9.87 11.77 20.81
CA CYS A 83 9.70 10.32 20.74
C CYS A 83 9.71 9.68 22.13
N THR A 84 8.99 8.59 22.29
CA THR A 84 8.99 7.75 23.50
C THR A 84 9.78 6.49 23.21
N ARG A 85 10.79 6.20 24.05
CA ARG A 85 11.59 4.96 23.94
C ARG A 85 11.08 3.90 24.89
N ALA A 86 11.18 2.64 24.45
CA ALA A 86 11.09 1.43 25.25
C ALA A 86 12.37 0.59 24.98
N ASP A 87 12.51 -0.57 25.62
CA ASP A 87 13.73 -1.40 25.54
C ASP A 87 14.11 -1.74 24.08
N THR A 88 13.14 -2.15 23.26
CA THR A 88 13.36 -2.63 21.89
C THR A 88 12.60 -1.82 20.83
N SER A 89 12.12 -0.62 21.18
CA SER A 89 11.36 0.21 20.25
C SER A 89 11.38 1.69 20.62
N LEU A 90 11.00 2.51 19.66
CA LEU A 90 10.63 3.91 19.87
C LEU A 90 9.33 4.22 19.15
N THR A 91 8.61 5.24 19.65
CA THR A 91 7.36 5.70 19.02
C THR A 91 7.41 7.21 18.91
N ALA A 92 7.09 7.72 17.72
CA ALA A 92 6.93 9.14 17.42
C ALA A 92 5.68 9.37 16.59
N VAL A 93 5.18 10.61 16.57
CA VAL A 93 3.98 10.96 15.79
C VAL A 93 4.42 11.78 14.59
N ASP A 94 3.99 11.38 13.40
CA ASP A 94 4.17 12.16 12.18
C ASP A 94 3.38 13.48 12.26
N PRO A 95 4.04 14.64 12.23
CA PRO A 95 3.37 15.93 12.47
C PRO A 95 2.33 16.29 11.40
N GLY A 96 2.50 15.84 10.17
CA GLY A 96 1.57 16.18 9.08
C GLY A 96 0.36 15.26 8.97
N THR A 97 0.49 13.98 9.36
CA THR A 97 -0.62 13.01 9.30
C THR A 97 -1.25 12.71 10.65
N GLY A 98 -0.52 12.95 11.76
CA GLY A 98 -0.93 12.52 13.11
C GLY A 98 -0.84 11.01 13.34
N VAL A 99 -0.24 10.25 12.42
CA VAL A 99 -0.06 8.81 12.56
C VAL A 99 1.08 8.52 13.55
N SER A 100 0.81 7.65 14.52
CA SER A 100 1.84 7.11 15.40
C SER A 100 2.73 6.15 14.61
N VAL A 101 4.04 6.37 14.59
CA VAL A 101 5.01 5.46 13.96
C VAL A 101 5.84 4.80 15.05
N ARG A 102 5.77 3.47 15.12
CA ARG A 102 6.56 2.65 16.03
C ARG A 102 7.70 2.00 15.26
N VAL A 103 8.93 2.37 15.59
CA VAL A 103 10.13 1.66 15.10
C VAL A 103 10.52 0.64 16.16
N GLU A 104 10.70 -0.62 15.75
CA GLU A 104 10.98 -1.73 16.67
C GLU A 104 12.04 -2.66 16.09
N ILE A 105 12.83 -3.27 16.98
CA ILE A 105 13.76 -4.33 16.58
C ILE A 105 12.92 -5.54 16.22
N ASP A 106 13.07 -6.02 14.98
CA ASP A 106 12.30 -7.13 14.45
C ASP A 106 13.07 -7.85 13.34
N ASP A 107 12.75 -9.11 13.09
CA ASP A 107 13.40 -9.91 12.07
C ASP A 107 13.09 -9.42 10.66
N ARG A 108 14.08 -9.53 9.77
CA ARG A 108 13.88 -9.27 8.34
C ARG A 108 12.99 -10.33 7.71
N ILE A 109 12.07 -9.90 6.84
CA ILE A 109 11.27 -10.86 6.07
C ILE A 109 12.18 -11.58 5.07
N VAL A 110 12.19 -12.91 5.16
CA VAL A 110 12.85 -13.79 4.18
C VAL A 110 11.77 -14.37 3.26
N GLN A 111 11.64 -13.80 2.06
CA GLN A 111 10.69 -14.29 1.07
C GLN A 111 11.36 -15.37 0.21
N LYS A 112 10.69 -16.53 0.07
CA LYS A 112 11.07 -17.51 -0.96
C LYS A 112 10.68 -16.94 -2.32
N PRO A 113 11.56 -16.94 -3.33
CA PRO A 113 11.20 -16.54 -4.68
C PRO A 113 10.06 -17.42 -5.19
N ALA A 114 8.99 -16.79 -5.66
CA ALA A 114 8.00 -17.50 -6.47
C ALA A 114 8.60 -17.77 -7.85
N THR A 115 8.28 -18.93 -8.44
CA THR A 115 8.64 -19.20 -9.84
C THR A 115 7.85 -18.25 -10.72
N GLU A 116 8.52 -17.34 -11.40
CA GLU A 116 7.87 -16.44 -12.34
C GLU A 116 7.41 -17.23 -13.57
N PRO A 117 6.11 -17.25 -13.89
CA PRO A 117 5.64 -17.82 -15.13
C PRO A 117 6.21 -17.02 -16.31
N VAL A 118 6.55 -17.73 -17.38
CA VAL A 118 7.04 -17.09 -18.61
C VAL A 118 5.87 -16.53 -19.38
N TYR A 119 5.77 -15.21 -19.44
CA TYR A 119 4.72 -14.50 -20.19
C TYR A 119 5.21 -14.10 -21.58
N ASN A 120 4.30 -14.14 -22.57
CA ASN A 120 4.53 -13.44 -23.82
C ASN A 120 4.29 -11.92 -23.63
N ALA A 121 5.11 -11.12 -24.25
CA ALA A 121 4.98 -9.67 -24.26
C ALA A 121 5.02 -9.15 -25.71
N PRO A 122 4.59 -7.92 -26.01
CA PRO A 122 4.71 -7.35 -27.35
C PRO A 122 6.16 -7.44 -27.86
N GLY A 123 6.33 -8.11 -28.99
CA GLY A 123 7.65 -8.35 -29.61
C GLY A 123 8.53 -9.40 -28.92
N VAL A 124 8.05 -10.05 -27.87
CA VAL A 124 8.80 -11.10 -27.14
C VAL A 124 7.95 -12.34 -26.98
N LEU A 125 8.40 -13.45 -27.58
CA LEU A 125 7.84 -14.77 -27.36
C LEU A 125 8.69 -15.53 -26.34
N GLY A 126 8.23 -15.56 -25.11
CA GLY A 126 8.93 -16.23 -24.00
C GLY A 126 8.89 -17.77 -24.11
N ARG A 127 8.03 -18.33 -24.97
CA ARG A 127 7.81 -19.77 -25.16
C ARG A 127 7.70 -20.14 -26.64
N PRO A 128 8.73 -19.92 -27.47
CA PRO A 128 8.67 -20.25 -28.88
C PRO A 128 8.57 -21.76 -29.07
N GLY A 129 7.55 -22.23 -29.80
CA GLY A 129 7.38 -23.64 -30.16
C GLY A 129 7.02 -24.59 -29.02
N THR A 130 6.78 -24.10 -27.81
CA THR A 130 6.39 -24.92 -26.64
C THR A 130 4.95 -24.69 -26.22
N ARG A 131 4.29 -25.76 -25.76
CA ARG A 131 2.95 -25.67 -25.17
C ARG A 131 3.02 -24.88 -23.85
N ALA A 132 2.03 -24.02 -23.61
CA ALA A 132 1.86 -23.41 -22.29
C ALA A 132 1.47 -24.46 -21.25
N ASP A 133 2.08 -24.42 -20.08
CA ASP A 133 1.67 -25.23 -18.96
C ASP A 133 0.25 -24.84 -18.50
N GLY A 134 -0.56 -25.84 -18.20
CA GLY A 134 -1.85 -25.59 -17.55
C GLY A 134 -1.61 -25.22 -16.09
N ILE A 135 -1.93 -23.98 -15.72
CA ILE A 135 -1.84 -23.54 -14.33
C ILE A 135 -3.22 -23.73 -13.69
N LEU A 136 -3.32 -24.71 -12.80
CA LEU A 136 -4.52 -24.95 -12.01
C LEU A 136 -4.22 -24.66 -10.55
N ARG A 137 -4.68 -23.50 -10.06
CA ARG A 137 -4.58 -23.11 -8.65
C ARG A 137 -5.97 -23.19 -8.01
N GLN A 138 -6.17 -24.11 -7.08
CA GLN A 138 -7.42 -24.31 -6.36
C GLN A 138 -7.47 -23.53 -5.05
N GLU A 139 -6.33 -23.27 -4.45
CA GLU A 139 -6.24 -22.57 -3.18
C GLU A 139 -6.59 -21.08 -3.31
N GLY A 140 -7.18 -20.53 -2.25
CA GLY A 140 -7.42 -19.08 -2.14
C GLY A 140 -6.12 -18.27 -2.18
N VAL A 141 -6.19 -17.07 -2.72
CA VAL A 141 -5.05 -16.15 -2.74
C VAL A 141 -4.76 -15.67 -1.31
N ARG A 142 -3.50 -15.71 -0.91
CA ARG A 142 -3.05 -15.28 0.41
C ARG A 142 -1.97 -14.20 0.27
N PRO A 143 -2.18 -13.00 0.85
CA PRO A 143 -1.15 -11.97 0.85
C PRO A 143 0.15 -12.42 1.49
N ARG A 144 1.27 -12.13 0.81
CA ARG A 144 2.62 -12.48 1.25
C ARG A 144 3.11 -11.55 2.35
N LYS A 145 2.89 -10.25 2.17
CA LYS A 145 3.25 -9.20 3.14
C LYS A 145 2.48 -7.91 2.90
N LEU A 146 2.47 -7.04 3.90
CA LEU A 146 2.13 -5.62 3.75
C LEU A 146 3.20 -4.94 2.87
N GLY A 147 2.79 -4.41 1.72
CA GLY A 147 3.68 -3.74 0.77
C GLY A 147 3.87 -2.27 1.13
N HIS A 148 2.78 -1.50 1.16
CA HIS A 148 2.83 -0.08 1.49
C HIS A 148 1.51 0.47 2.04
N VAL A 149 1.61 1.67 2.59
CA VAL A 149 0.47 2.53 2.97
C VAL A 149 0.56 3.86 2.22
N VAL A 150 -0.60 4.44 1.91
CA VAL A 150 -0.71 5.77 1.31
C VAL A 150 -1.51 6.68 2.23
N LEU A 151 -0.94 7.81 2.56
CA LEU A 151 -1.46 8.76 3.54
C LEU A 151 -1.69 10.14 2.90
N GLY A 152 -2.83 10.74 3.19
CA GLY A 152 -3.03 12.17 3.03
C GLY A 152 -2.45 12.91 4.22
N SER A 153 -1.70 13.97 3.98
CA SER A 153 -1.07 14.81 4.99
C SER A 153 -1.51 16.27 4.81
N THR A 154 -1.81 16.95 5.90
CA THR A 154 -2.10 18.39 5.89
C THR A 154 -0.83 19.23 5.75
N ASP A 155 0.31 18.64 6.07
CA ASP A 155 1.66 19.21 5.85
C ASP A 155 2.57 18.11 5.27
N GLN A 156 2.57 18.01 3.95
CA GLN A 156 3.32 16.98 3.22
C GLN A 156 4.83 17.13 3.41
N ASP A 157 5.34 18.36 3.53
CA ASP A 157 6.76 18.63 3.73
C ASP A 157 7.22 18.22 5.14
N ALA A 158 6.41 18.46 6.16
CA ALA A 158 6.70 18.02 7.53
C ALA A 158 6.69 16.48 7.61
N SER A 159 5.70 15.83 7.03
CA SER A 159 5.66 14.36 6.95
C SER A 159 6.85 13.79 6.18
N GLN A 160 7.21 14.39 5.04
CA GLN A 160 8.35 13.94 4.26
C GLN A 160 9.65 14.04 5.07
N ARG A 161 9.92 15.15 5.74
CA ARG A 161 11.09 15.30 6.63
C ARG A 161 11.06 14.31 7.78
N PHE A 162 9.91 14.09 8.40
CA PHE A 162 9.76 13.08 9.45
C PHE A 162 10.21 11.69 9.00
N PHE A 163 9.72 11.22 7.86
CA PHE A 163 10.10 9.89 7.33
C PHE A 163 11.55 9.85 6.84
N LEU A 164 12.04 10.88 6.14
CA LEU A 164 13.38 10.88 5.55
C LEU A 164 14.47 11.20 6.58
N ASP A 165 14.38 12.38 7.18
CA ASP A 165 15.44 12.92 8.02
C ASP A 165 15.33 12.40 9.47
N GLY A 166 14.09 12.12 9.93
CA GLY A 166 13.83 11.57 11.26
C GLY A 166 14.01 10.05 11.31
N LEU A 167 13.28 9.30 10.50
CA LEU A 167 13.27 7.83 10.56
C LEU A 167 14.33 7.18 9.65
N GLY A 168 14.84 7.88 8.63
CA GLY A 168 15.85 7.34 7.72
C GLY A 168 15.30 6.56 6.53
N PHE A 169 14.04 6.79 6.15
CA PHE A 169 13.51 6.33 4.86
C PHE A 169 14.29 6.94 3.70
N LYS A 170 14.13 6.40 2.50
CA LYS A 170 14.73 6.92 1.27
C LYS A 170 13.66 7.26 0.26
N VAL A 171 13.82 8.36 -0.45
CA VAL A 171 12.97 8.70 -1.59
C VAL A 171 13.26 7.75 -2.76
N SER A 172 12.22 7.27 -3.39
CA SER A 172 12.27 6.54 -4.66
C SER A 172 11.81 7.42 -5.82
N ASP A 173 10.66 8.08 -5.65
CA ASP A 173 10.10 9.01 -6.62
C ASP A 173 9.39 10.16 -5.91
N THR A 174 9.24 11.29 -6.60
CA THR A 174 8.49 12.45 -6.09
C THR A 174 7.63 13.05 -7.18
N VAL A 175 6.49 13.60 -6.75
CA VAL A 175 5.70 14.53 -7.54
C VAL A 175 5.78 15.88 -6.82
N PRO A 176 6.54 16.85 -7.34
CA PRO A 176 6.83 18.08 -6.64
C PRO A 176 5.59 18.79 -6.11
N GLY A 177 5.58 19.12 -4.82
CA GLY A 177 4.48 19.79 -4.13
C GLY A 177 3.20 18.95 -4.01
N LEU A 178 3.24 17.64 -4.28
CA LEU A 178 2.05 16.80 -4.25
C LEU A 178 2.25 15.47 -3.55
N ALA A 179 3.34 14.73 -3.80
CA ALA A 179 3.56 13.42 -3.20
C ALA A 179 5.03 13.00 -3.14
N ALA A 180 5.38 12.21 -2.12
CA ALA A 180 6.66 11.55 -1.99
C ALA A 180 6.47 10.04 -1.79
N PHE A 181 7.16 9.24 -2.59
CA PHE A 181 7.23 7.79 -2.53
C PHE A 181 8.50 7.40 -1.78
N MET A 182 8.34 6.86 -0.57
CA MET A 182 9.45 6.62 0.35
C MET A 182 9.54 5.15 0.73
N ARG A 183 10.76 4.65 0.85
CA ARG A 183 11.02 3.26 1.19
C ARG A 183 11.87 3.08 2.43
N CYS A 184 11.57 2.05 3.20
CA CYS A 184 12.39 1.50 4.27
C CYS A 184 12.97 0.13 3.93
N SER A 185 12.61 -0.45 2.79
CA SER A 185 13.00 -1.79 2.36
C SER A 185 13.57 -1.79 0.93
N SER A 186 13.71 -2.96 0.33
CA SER A 186 14.04 -3.12 -1.09
C SER A 186 12.86 -2.88 -2.03
N ASP A 187 11.65 -2.73 -1.51
CA ASP A 187 10.48 -2.37 -2.32
C ASP A 187 10.61 -0.94 -2.84
N HIS A 188 9.92 -0.64 -3.94
CA HIS A 188 9.96 0.71 -4.52
C HIS A 188 9.51 1.77 -3.51
N HIS A 189 8.42 1.53 -2.79
CA HIS A 189 7.97 2.36 -1.68
C HIS A 189 7.23 1.53 -0.64
N ASN A 190 7.29 1.96 0.61
CA ASN A 190 6.54 1.41 1.73
C ASN A 190 5.57 2.44 2.31
N VAL A 191 5.88 3.72 2.13
CA VAL A 191 5.02 4.84 2.51
C VAL A 191 4.95 5.82 1.35
N LEU A 192 3.73 6.24 0.99
CA LEU A 192 3.49 7.40 0.15
C LEU A 192 2.75 8.43 0.98
N VAL A 193 3.26 9.65 0.99
CA VAL A 193 2.59 10.80 1.60
C VAL A 193 2.23 11.79 0.51
N GLN A 194 0.96 12.20 0.48
CA GLN A 194 0.46 13.19 -0.47
C GLN A 194 -0.15 14.39 0.26
N GLN A 195 -0.03 15.58 -0.33
CA GLN A 195 -0.69 16.77 0.18
C GLN A 195 -2.21 16.61 0.15
N ALA A 196 -2.86 16.93 1.25
CA ALA A 196 -4.31 16.83 1.37
C ALA A 196 -4.88 17.88 2.33
N PRO A 197 -6.16 18.26 2.19
CA PRO A 197 -6.79 19.22 3.10
C PRO A 197 -7.08 18.65 4.49
N VAL A 198 -7.09 17.30 4.61
CA VAL A 198 -7.29 16.58 5.87
C VAL A 198 -6.39 15.35 5.88
N SER A 199 -5.99 14.91 7.08
CA SER A 199 -5.23 13.67 7.23
C SER A 199 -6.14 12.45 7.08
N PHE A 200 -5.75 11.48 6.24
CA PHE A 200 -6.52 10.25 6.03
C PHE A 200 -5.64 9.08 5.55
N LEU A 201 -6.11 7.86 5.77
CA LEU A 201 -5.55 6.67 5.15
C LEU A 201 -6.21 6.46 3.79
N HIS A 202 -5.46 6.67 2.69
CA HIS A 202 -5.99 6.47 1.34
C HIS A 202 -6.15 4.97 1.05
N HIS A 203 -5.07 4.20 1.15
CA HIS A 203 -5.13 2.74 1.00
C HIS A 203 -3.98 2.02 1.68
N THR A 204 -4.18 0.72 1.87
CA THR A 204 -3.14 -0.25 2.20
C THR A 204 -2.93 -1.19 1.03
N SER A 205 -1.70 -1.62 0.82
CA SER A 205 -1.34 -2.48 -0.31
C SER A 205 -0.68 -3.76 0.18
N TRP A 206 -1.17 -4.89 -0.36
CA TRP A 206 -0.79 -6.22 0.07
C TRP A 206 -0.21 -6.99 -1.09
N GLN A 207 1.01 -7.50 -0.92
CA GLN A 207 1.73 -8.22 -1.96
C GLN A 207 1.17 -9.63 -2.12
N VAL A 208 1.00 -10.06 -3.38
CA VAL A 208 0.72 -11.45 -3.78
C VAL A 208 1.83 -11.95 -4.71
N ASP A 209 1.81 -13.23 -5.09
CA ASP A 209 2.92 -13.87 -5.81
C ASP A 209 3.07 -13.37 -7.25
N ASP A 210 1.98 -13.27 -7.99
CA ASP A 210 2.00 -12.91 -9.42
C ASP A 210 0.73 -12.19 -9.88
N VAL A 211 0.66 -11.86 -11.17
CA VAL A 211 -0.49 -11.17 -11.76
C VAL A 211 -1.75 -12.04 -11.78
N ASP A 212 -1.61 -13.38 -11.86
CA ASP A 212 -2.75 -14.29 -11.81
C ASP A 212 -3.40 -14.22 -10.42
N ASP A 213 -2.60 -14.12 -9.36
CA ASP A 213 -3.11 -13.94 -8.00
C ASP A 213 -3.78 -12.57 -7.79
N VAL A 214 -3.31 -11.51 -8.45
CA VAL A 214 -4.05 -10.24 -8.48
C VAL A 214 -5.46 -10.44 -9.04
N GLY A 215 -5.57 -11.11 -10.19
CA GLY A 215 -6.85 -11.39 -10.85
C GLY A 215 -7.75 -12.34 -10.05
N ARG A 216 -7.20 -13.44 -9.56
CA ARG A 216 -7.92 -14.47 -8.79
C ARG A 216 -8.44 -13.91 -7.46
N GLY A 217 -7.59 -13.21 -6.72
CA GLY A 217 -7.96 -12.60 -5.44
C GLY A 217 -9.06 -11.56 -5.61
N ALA A 218 -8.92 -10.66 -6.58
CA ALA A 218 -9.95 -9.67 -6.88
C ALA A 218 -11.26 -10.35 -7.32
N THR A 219 -11.21 -11.35 -8.19
CA THR A 219 -12.40 -12.08 -8.66
C THR A 219 -13.13 -12.77 -7.51
N ALA A 220 -12.39 -13.36 -6.55
CA ALA A 220 -13.00 -13.99 -5.37
C ALA A 220 -13.73 -12.95 -4.51
N MET A 221 -13.12 -11.80 -4.27
CA MET A 221 -13.73 -10.71 -3.51
C MET A 221 -14.98 -10.13 -4.18
N LEU A 222 -14.97 -10.00 -5.51
CA LEU A 222 -16.09 -9.47 -6.30
C LEU A 222 -17.24 -10.48 -6.46
N LYS A 223 -16.97 -11.80 -6.38
CA LYS A 223 -18.03 -12.81 -6.31
C LYS A 223 -18.82 -12.72 -5.00
N ALA A 224 -18.16 -12.36 -3.90
CA ALA A 224 -18.83 -12.17 -2.62
C ALA A 224 -19.64 -10.86 -2.59
N ASP A 225 -19.10 -9.78 -3.17
CA ASP A 225 -19.76 -8.48 -3.24
C ASP A 225 -19.21 -7.66 -4.42
N PRO A 226 -19.98 -7.52 -5.54
CA PRO A 226 -19.56 -6.75 -6.71
C PRO A 226 -19.32 -5.26 -6.44
N ASP A 227 -19.94 -4.66 -5.43
CA ASP A 227 -19.81 -3.25 -5.08
C ASP A 227 -18.44 -2.91 -4.47
N ARG A 228 -17.65 -3.92 -4.13
CA ARG A 228 -16.24 -3.78 -3.74
C ARG A 228 -15.36 -3.30 -4.90
N HIS A 229 -15.81 -3.38 -6.13
CA HIS A 229 -15.03 -2.93 -7.28
C HIS A 229 -14.76 -1.43 -7.24
N THR A 230 -13.51 -1.06 -7.46
CA THR A 230 -13.12 0.34 -7.59
C THR A 230 -12.35 0.56 -8.88
N TRP A 231 -11.28 -0.21 -9.07
CA TRP A 231 -10.43 -0.11 -10.23
C TRP A 231 -9.86 -1.49 -10.54
N GLY A 232 -10.03 -1.94 -11.78
CA GLY A 232 -9.62 -3.27 -12.22
C GLY A 232 -8.12 -3.43 -12.37
N LEU A 233 -7.73 -4.51 -13.04
CA LEU A 233 -6.33 -4.80 -13.29
C LEU A 233 -5.65 -3.65 -14.04
N GLY A 234 -4.61 -3.13 -13.45
CA GLY A 234 -3.79 -2.08 -14.04
C GLY A 234 -2.31 -2.26 -13.70
N ARG A 235 -1.48 -1.46 -14.36
CA ARG A 235 -0.05 -1.37 -14.07
C ARG A 235 0.32 0.08 -13.84
N HIS A 236 0.91 0.36 -12.67
CA HIS A 236 1.38 1.71 -12.37
C HIS A 236 2.63 2.06 -13.16
N PHE A 237 2.72 3.33 -13.60
CA PHE A 237 3.95 3.88 -14.14
C PHE A 237 5.04 3.95 -13.06
N ILE A 238 4.73 4.57 -11.91
CA ILE A 238 5.61 4.63 -10.75
C ILE A 238 5.60 3.27 -10.03
N GLY A 239 6.77 2.68 -9.82
CA GLY A 239 6.92 1.37 -9.17
C GLY A 239 6.61 0.17 -10.07
N SER A 240 6.04 0.38 -11.27
CA SER A 240 5.81 -0.64 -12.32
C SER A 240 5.10 -1.92 -11.84
N ASN A 241 4.27 -1.84 -10.82
CA ASN A 241 3.56 -2.98 -10.24
C ASN A 241 2.14 -3.12 -10.79
N PHE A 242 1.71 -4.37 -10.98
CA PHE A 242 0.31 -4.68 -11.26
C PHE A 242 -0.54 -4.52 -10.02
N PHE A 243 -1.80 -4.15 -10.19
CA PHE A 243 -2.71 -3.91 -9.07
C PHE A 243 -4.17 -4.14 -9.43
N TRP A 244 -4.98 -4.30 -8.37
CA TRP A 244 -6.43 -4.17 -8.38
C TRP A 244 -6.87 -3.46 -7.12
N TYR A 245 -7.78 -2.47 -7.22
CA TYR A 245 -8.33 -1.76 -6.07
C TYR A 245 -9.71 -2.28 -5.71
N LEU A 246 -9.88 -2.60 -4.44
CA LEU A 246 -11.14 -3.03 -3.85
C LEU A 246 -11.53 -2.07 -2.71
N LYS A 247 -12.84 -1.84 -2.53
CA LYS A 247 -13.36 -1.15 -1.35
C LYS A 247 -13.48 -2.13 -0.20
N ASP A 248 -13.04 -1.71 0.98
CA ASP A 248 -13.40 -2.38 2.22
C ASP A 248 -14.75 -1.84 2.76
N PRO A 249 -15.36 -2.51 3.76
CA PRO A 249 -16.65 -2.07 4.33
C PRO A 249 -16.63 -0.66 4.93
N ALA A 250 -15.47 -0.19 5.39
CA ALA A 250 -15.29 1.17 5.86
C ALA A 250 -15.16 2.20 4.71
N ARG A 251 -15.47 1.79 3.48
CA ARG A 251 -15.52 2.55 2.22
C ARG A 251 -14.19 3.16 1.78
N GLN A 252 -13.08 2.53 2.15
CA GLN A 252 -11.78 2.93 1.63
C GLN A 252 -11.09 1.80 0.85
N PHE A 253 -10.04 2.15 0.11
CA PHE A 253 -9.42 1.23 -0.83
C PHE A 253 -8.46 0.28 -0.13
N GLN A 254 -8.63 -1.01 -0.38
CA GLN A 254 -7.57 -2.00 -0.25
C GLN A 254 -7.07 -2.39 -1.63
N ARG A 255 -5.79 -2.64 -1.73
CA ARG A 255 -5.14 -2.94 -2.98
C ARG A 255 -4.46 -4.31 -2.92
N VAL A 256 -4.85 -5.19 -3.83
CA VAL A 256 -4.05 -6.38 -4.16
C VAL A 256 -2.95 -5.94 -5.11
N LEU A 257 -1.74 -6.31 -4.83
CA LEU A 257 -0.55 -5.82 -5.50
C LEU A 257 0.38 -6.98 -5.84
N LEU A 258 0.82 -7.06 -7.08
CA LEU A 258 2.00 -7.82 -7.44
C LEU A 258 3.27 -7.11 -6.95
N ARG A 259 4.27 -7.87 -6.55
CA ARG A 259 5.57 -7.44 -6.08
C ARG A 259 6.09 -6.20 -6.80
N HIS A 260 6.44 -5.16 -6.07
CA HIS A 260 7.16 -4.00 -6.60
C HIS A 260 8.48 -4.43 -7.22
N GLY A 261 8.90 -3.75 -8.28
CA GLY A 261 10.23 -3.92 -8.84
C GLY A 261 11.27 -3.86 -7.72
N LEU A 262 12.00 -4.96 -7.52
CA LEU A 262 13.04 -5.03 -6.50
C LEU A 262 14.21 -4.15 -6.94
N HIS A 263 14.67 -3.29 -6.06
CA HIS A 263 15.99 -2.69 -6.18
C HIS A 263 17.04 -3.80 -5.97
N ARG A 264 17.42 -4.46 -7.06
CA ARG A 264 18.61 -5.31 -7.05
C ARG A 264 19.83 -4.39 -6.97
N ARG A 265 20.47 -4.40 -5.79
CA ARG A 265 21.76 -3.78 -5.44
C ARG A 265 21.81 -2.25 -5.46
N ARG A 266 22.55 -1.70 -4.52
CA ARG A 266 23.05 -0.36 -4.26
C ARG A 266 23.45 0.50 -5.48
N CYS A 267 22.70 0.50 -6.57
CA CYS A 267 22.79 1.56 -7.56
C CYS A 267 21.90 2.68 -7.06
N ALA A 268 22.45 3.87 -6.95
CA ALA A 268 21.69 5.06 -6.67
C ALA A 268 20.57 5.15 -7.72
N LEU A 269 19.32 4.99 -7.26
CA LEU A 269 18.20 5.40 -8.08
C LEU A 269 18.32 6.90 -8.25
N GLU A 270 18.41 7.33 -9.46
CA GLU A 270 18.09 8.72 -9.77
C GLU A 270 16.62 8.94 -9.39
N THR A 271 16.39 9.86 -8.48
CA THR A 271 15.04 10.27 -8.09
C THR A 271 14.33 10.81 -9.32
N ARG A 272 13.30 10.13 -9.82
CA ARG A 272 12.53 10.60 -10.97
C ARG A 272 11.48 11.59 -10.48
N ARG A 273 11.42 12.73 -11.18
CA ARG A 273 10.33 13.71 -11.03
C ARG A 273 9.27 13.40 -12.07
N VAL A 274 8.05 13.14 -11.61
CA VAL A 274 6.91 12.82 -12.47
C VAL A 274 6.02 14.06 -12.63
N GLY A 275 5.62 14.36 -13.86
CA GLY A 275 4.77 15.51 -14.14
C GLY A 275 3.33 15.34 -13.62
N ARG A 276 2.61 16.46 -13.41
CA ARG A 276 1.24 16.51 -12.86
C ARG A 276 0.22 15.63 -13.60
N ILE A 277 0.37 15.42 -14.88
CA ILE A 277 -0.60 14.69 -15.73
C ILE A 277 -0.59 13.18 -15.40
N GLU A 278 0.56 12.62 -15.09
CA GLU A 278 0.70 11.18 -14.79
C GLU A 278 0.20 10.81 -13.39
N LEU A 279 0.09 11.78 -12.49
CA LEU A 279 -0.46 11.56 -11.15
C LEU A 279 -1.99 11.50 -11.14
N ALA A 280 -2.69 12.15 -12.06
CA ALA A 280 -4.15 12.08 -12.16
C ALA A 280 -4.67 10.65 -12.45
N VAL A 281 -3.86 9.84 -13.13
CA VAL A 281 -4.08 8.39 -13.32
C VAL A 281 -3.78 7.61 -12.05
N PHE A 282 -3.01 8.20 -11.15
CA PHE A 282 -2.46 7.57 -9.96
C PHE A 282 -3.28 7.74 -8.70
N VAL A 283 -3.75 8.96 -8.53
CA VAL A 283 -4.61 9.34 -7.41
C VAL A 283 -6.00 9.34 -8.01
N GLY A 284 -6.63 8.18 -8.10
CA GLY A 284 -8.05 8.12 -8.49
C GLY A 284 -8.79 9.20 -7.71
N SER A 285 -8.69 10.44 -8.23
CA SER A 285 -9.30 11.58 -7.62
C SER A 285 -10.76 11.44 -7.90
N THR A 286 -11.49 11.19 -6.89
CA THR A 286 -12.58 12.10 -6.61
C THR A 286 -13.14 11.71 -5.28
N ALA A 287 -13.29 12.66 -4.41
CA ALA A 287 -14.27 12.62 -3.36
C ALA A 287 -15.59 12.06 -3.96
N PRO A 288 -16.34 11.21 -3.25
CA PRO A 288 -17.61 10.70 -3.74
C PRO A 288 -18.57 11.88 -3.90
N GLY A 289 -18.78 12.31 -5.14
CA GLY A 289 -19.67 13.40 -5.46
C GLY A 289 -19.57 13.76 -6.94
N VAL A 290 -20.55 13.29 -7.69
CA VAL A 290 -20.93 13.77 -9.02
C VAL A 290 -20.14 13.21 -10.19
N LEU A 291 -20.57 12.02 -10.64
CA LEU A 291 -20.47 11.68 -12.06
C LEU A 291 -21.48 12.56 -12.82
N PRO A 292 -21.09 13.32 -13.87
CA PRO A 292 -22.05 13.97 -14.73
C PRO A 292 -22.87 12.89 -15.45
N ARG A 293 -24.20 12.97 -15.33
CA ARG A 293 -25.11 12.14 -16.13
C ARG A 293 -24.83 12.40 -17.61
N PRO A 294 -24.77 11.36 -18.47
CA PRO A 294 -24.71 11.56 -19.90
C PRO A 294 -25.92 12.39 -20.32
N ARG A 295 -25.69 13.48 -21.03
CA ARG A 295 -26.76 14.28 -21.67
C ARG A 295 -27.46 13.37 -22.65
N GLY A 296 -28.75 13.15 -22.41
CA GLY A 296 -29.62 12.42 -23.32
C GLY A 296 -29.56 13.10 -24.69
N SER A 297 -29.33 12.32 -25.71
CA SER A 297 -29.52 12.69 -27.11
C SER A 297 -30.98 13.10 -27.28
N ARG A 298 -31.24 14.39 -27.58
CA ARG A 298 -32.53 14.84 -28.11
C ARG A 298 -32.72 14.11 -29.45
N ARG A 299 -33.75 13.34 -29.56
CA ARG A 299 -34.30 12.93 -30.86
C ARG A 299 -35.06 14.16 -31.36
N ASP A 300 -34.60 14.70 -32.46
CA ASP A 300 -35.41 15.59 -33.28
C ASP A 300 -36.44 14.73 -34.03
N ASP A 301 -37.67 14.75 -33.50
CA ASP A 301 -38.85 14.40 -34.31
C ASP A 301 -39.27 15.68 -35.04
N ASP A 302 -38.87 15.81 -36.27
CA ASP A 302 -39.47 16.77 -37.21
C ASP A 302 -40.29 15.97 -38.18
N ARG A 303 -41.62 16.03 -38.01
CA ARG A 303 -42.63 15.68 -38.99
C ARG A 303 -43.45 16.95 -39.25
N SER A 304 -43.26 17.49 -40.38
CA SER A 304 -44.28 18.31 -40.98
C SER A 304 -44.64 17.83 -42.35
N SER A 305 -45.91 17.52 -42.46
CA SER A 305 -46.85 17.57 -43.60
C SER A 305 -46.33 17.32 -45.00
#